data_21e6c7a1bc8b5c3faf402e7af3802fca
#
_entry.id   21e6c7a1bc8b5c3faf402e7af3802fca
#
_cell.length_a   1.000
_cell.length_b   1.000
_cell.length_c   1.000
_cell.angle_alpha   90.00
_cell.angle_beta   90.00
_cell.angle_gamma   90.00
#
_symmetry.space_group_name_H-M   'P 1'
#
loop_
_entity.id
_entity.type
_entity.pdbx_description
1 polymer ?
#
loop_
_entity_poly.entity_id
_entity_poly.type
_entity_poly.pdbx_seq_one_letter_code
_entity_poly.pdbx_strand_id
1 'polypeptide(L)'
;MIIAGAWWYLARSSGLIAAVLLVAAFVWGILLATRLLKPVKSKPWLLDLHRWLAGLAVVFVALHLVGLVADSYVQFNLSSILIPFASEWRPVAVTWGVVALYLMVAIQLTSWRRIRSRLSRTTWHAIHLLSFPLLWLIAVHAGAAGTDVGNRWYLISLFALVGVMVFVVLYRILAGTGRQARPKPQPSNHAAKSAGYERPVASGRR
;
A
#
# COMPACT_ATOMS: atom_id res chain seq x y z
N MET A 1 -1.42 -35.90 -15.93
CA MET A 1 -2.59 -34.99 -16.08
C MET A 1 -2.97 -34.27 -14.78
N ILE A 2 -3.01 -34.93 -13.62
CA ILE A 2 -3.44 -34.31 -12.34
C ILE A 2 -2.45 -33.21 -11.87
N ILE A 3 -1.14 -33.38 -12.08
CA ILE A 3 -0.10 -32.42 -11.61
C ILE A 3 -0.11 -31.12 -12.44
N ALA A 4 -0.39 -31.18 -13.74
CA ALA A 4 -0.46 -29.99 -14.59
C ALA A 4 -1.57 -29.01 -14.13
N GLY A 5 -2.73 -29.53 -13.72
CA GLY A 5 -3.81 -28.69 -13.16
C GLY A 5 -3.49 -28.07 -11.80
N ALA A 6 -2.63 -28.70 -10.99
CA ALA A 6 -2.29 -28.22 -9.66
C ALA A 6 -1.51 -26.88 -9.71
N TRP A 7 -0.56 -26.74 -10.63
CA TRP A 7 0.20 -25.50 -10.80
C TRP A 7 -0.65 -24.32 -11.24
N TRP A 8 -1.60 -24.60 -12.14
CA TRP A 8 -2.60 -23.60 -12.55
C TRP A 8 -3.45 -23.11 -11.38
N TYR A 9 -3.98 -24.04 -10.56
CA TYR A 9 -4.75 -23.67 -9.38
C TYR A 9 -3.90 -22.94 -8.34
N LEU A 10 -2.65 -23.34 -8.14
CA LEU A 10 -1.71 -22.66 -7.26
C LEU A 10 -1.47 -21.22 -7.73
N ALA A 11 -1.16 -21.02 -9.02
CA ALA A 11 -0.93 -19.68 -9.56
C ALA A 11 -2.15 -18.78 -9.35
N ARG A 12 -3.36 -19.26 -9.63
CA ARG A 12 -4.60 -18.48 -9.49
C ARG A 12 -4.95 -18.16 -8.05
N SER A 13 -5.00 -19.18 -7.21
CA SER A 13 -5.38 -19.00 -5.80
C SER A 13 -4.40 -18.12 -5.05
N SER A 14 -3.09 -18.32 -5.26
CA SER A 14 -2.06 -17.49 -4.62
C SER A 14 -2.09 -16.05 -5.12
N GLY A 15 -2.36 -15.79 -6.41
CA GLY A 15 -2.54 -14.45 -6.95
C GLY A 15 -3.74 -13.73 -6.33
N LEU A 16 -4.89 -14.40 -6.18
CA LEU A 16 -6.08 -13.85 -5.55
C LEU A 16 -5.84 -13.53 -4.06
N ILE A 17 -5.22 -14.47 -3.33
CA ILE A 17 -4.88 -14.27 -1.92
C ILE A 17 -3.90 -13.09 -1.77
N ALA A 18 -2.88 -13.00 -2.65
CA ALA A 18 -1.95 -11.89 -2.66
C ALA A 18 -2.67 -10.54 -2.86
N ALA A 19 -3.62 -10.45 -3.80
CA ALA A 19 -4.39 -9.25 -4.05
C ALA A 19 -5.20 -8.83 -2.81
N VAL A 20 -5.89 -9.77 -2.16
CA VAL A 20 -6.64 -9.50 -0.91
C VAL A 20 -5.72 -9.02 0.21
N LEU A 21 -4.56 -9.66 0.39
CA LEU A 21 -3.58 -9.28 1.40
C LEU A 21 -2.99 -7.88 1.15
N LEU A 22 -2.73 -7.53 -0.12
CA LEU A 22 -2.23 -6.20 -0.50
C LEU A 22 -3.28 -5.12 -0.24
N VAL A 23 -4.55 -5.36 -0.58
CA VAL A 23 -5.64 -4.44 -0.25
C VAL A 23 -5.80 -4.31 1.26
N ALA A 24 -5.76 -5.42 2.02
CA ALA A 24 -5.81 -5.38 3.47
C ALA A 24 -4.65 -4.60 4.09
N ALA A 25 -3.41 -4.83 3.62
CA ALA A 25 -2.23 -4.08 4.05
C ALA A 25 -2.37 -2.58 3.75
N PHE A 26 -2.88 -2.23 2.57
CA PHE A 26 -3.11 -0.85 2.16
C PHE A 26 -4.16 -0.16 3.03
N VAL A 27 -5.32 -0.77 3.22
CA VAL A 27 -6.39 -0.25 4.10
C VAL A 27 -5.84 -0.03 5.51
N TRP A 28 -5.12 -1.03 6.05
CA TRP A 28 -4.50 -0.93 7.37
C TRP A 28 -3.47 0.20 7.44
N GLY A 29 -2.64 0.36 6.41
CA GLY A 29 -1.67 1.45 6.30
C GLY A 29 -2.35 2.83 6.33
N ILE A 30 -3.48 2.99 5.65
CA ILE A 30 -4.27 4.24 5.69
C ILE A 30 -4.88 4.47 7.09
N LEU A 31 -5.41 3.44 7.73
CA LEU A 31 -5.91 3.53 9.11
C LEU A 31 -4.81 3.96 10.09
N LEU A 32 -3.60 3.43 9.93
CA LEU A 32 -2.43 3.86 10.71
C LEU A 32 -2.05 5.33 10.42
N ALA A 33 -2.14 5.78 9.18
CA ALA A 33 -1.81 7.15 8.79
C ALA A 33 -2.87 8.17 9.21
N THR A 34 -4.12 7.76 9.37
CA THR A 34 -5.25 8.62 9.77
C THR A 34 -5.36 8.73 11.29
N ARG A 35 -6.18 9.67 11.76
CA ARG A 35 -6.44 9.86 13.20
C ARG A 35 -7.51 8.92 13.76
N LEU A 36 -8.13 8.07 12.95
CA LEU A 36 -9.19 7.15 13.37
C LEU A 36 -8.75 6.22 14.52
N LEU A 37 -7.50 5.74 14.48
CA LEU A 37 -6.94 4.86 15.51
C LEU A 37 -6.17 5.61 16.61
N LYS A 38 -6.38 6.91 16.80
CA LYS A 38 -5.65 7.70 17.79
C LYS A 38 -5.58 7.10 19.20
N PRO A 39 -6.67 6.57 19.77
CA PRO A 39 -6.63 5.98 21.10
C PRO A 39 -5.77 4.69 21.17
N VAL A 40 -5.56 4.04 20.03
CA VAL A 40 -4.89 2.74 19.93
C VAL A 40 -3.50 2.85 19.29
N LYS A 41 -3.14 4.03 18.75
CA LYS A 41 -1.88 4.26 18.00
C LYS A 41 -0.59 3.97 18.75
N SER A 42 -0.62 3.92 20.07
CA SER A 42 0.55 3.60 20.90
C SER A 42 0.90 2.11 20.94
N LYS A 43 0.08 1.23 20.33
CA LYS A 43 0.30 -0.20 20.40
C LYS A 43 1.19 -0.69 19.24
N PRO A 44 2.36 -1.30 19.52
CA PRO A 44 3.33 -1.75 18.51
C PRO A 44 2.73 -2.74 17.50
N TRP A 45 1.82 -3.61 17.97
CA TRP A 45 1.22 -4.65 17.14
C TRP A 45 0.46 -4.13 15.91
N LEU A 46 -0.02 -2.87 15.95
CA LEU A 46 -0.71 -2.27 14.81
C LEU A 46 0.22 -2.12 13.59
N LEU A 47 1.46 -1.71 13.82
CA LEU A 47 2.47 -1.60 12.77
C LEU A 47 2.96 -3.00 12.36
N ASP A 48 3.06 -3.91 13.30
CA ASP A 48 3.49 -5.26 13.03
C ASP A 48 2.45 -6.01 12.18
N LEU A 49 1.15 -5.81 12.42
CA LEU A 49 0.09 -6.37 11.57
C LEU A 49 0.22 -5.87 10.12
N HIS A 50 0.47 -4.56 9.91
CA HIS A 50 0.72 -4.02 8.56
C HIS A 50 1.91 -4.72 7.88
N ARG A 51 2.99 -4.91 8.62
CA ARG A 51 4.20 -5.59 8.12
C ARG A 51 3.94 -7.06 7.79
N TRP A 52 3.19 -7.76 8.66
CA TRP A 52 2.81 -9.15 8.44
C TRP A 52 1.93 -9.34 7.22
N LEU A 53 0.91 -8.51 7.04
CA LEU A 53 0.04 -8.53 5.86
C LEU A 53 0.86 -8.31 4.58
N ALA A 54 1.75 -7.30 4.59
CA ALA A 54 2.61 -7.02 3.44
C ALA A 54 3.62 -8.15 3.19
N GLY A 55 4.21 -8.75 4.23
CA GLY A 55 5.12 -9.88 4.11
C GLY A 55 4.44 -11.13 3.56
N LEU A 56 3.24 -11.46 4.06
CA LEU A 56 2.44 -12.56 3.52
C LEU A 56 2.06 -12.33 2.05
N ALA A 57 1.72 -11.10 1.67
CA ALA A 57 1.44 -10.78 0.28
C ALA A 57 2.64 -11.09 -0.63
N VAL A 58 3.87 -10.77 -0.20
CA VAL A 58 5.10 -11.13 -0.95
C VAL A 58 5.24 -12.64 -1.11
N VAL A 59 4.99 -13.41 -0.05
CA VAL A 59 5.04 -14.88 -0.11
C VAL A 59 4.03 -15.42 -1.12
N PHE A 60 2.79 -14.91 -1.10
CA PHE A 60 1.77 -15.35 -2.04
C PHE A 60 2.02 -14.90 -3.48
N VAL A 61 2.65 -13.72 -3.69
CA VAL A 61 3.12 -13.33 -5.04
C VAL A 61 4.24 -14.26 -5.50
N ALA A 62 5.18 -14.64 -4.64
CA ALA A 62 6.23 -15.60 -5.00
C ALA A 62 5.62 -16.97 -5.39
N LEU A 63 4.63 -17.47 -4.64
CA LEU A 63 3.90 -18.69 -4.98
C LEU A 63 3.15 -18.56 -6.31
N HIS A 64 2.56 -17.39 -6.58
CA HIS A 64 1.92 -17.08 -7.86
C HIS A 64 2.91 -17.21 -9.03
N LEU A 65 4.08 -16.60 -8.90
CA LEU A 65 5.13 -16.66 -9.93
C LEU A 65 5.68 -18.08 -10.11
N VAL A 66 5.91 -18.80 -9.01
CA VAL A 66 6.32 -20.21 -9.05
C VAL A 66 5.27 -21.05 -9.78
N GLY A 67 4.00 -20.88 -9.45
CA GLY A 67 2.90 -21.58 -10.11
C GLY A 67 2.85 -21.30 -11.61
N LEU A 68 3.06 -20.04 -12.03
CA LEU A 68 3.08 -19.66 -13.45
C LEU A 68 4.25 -20.30 -14.22
N VAL A 69 5.45 -20.33 -13.63
CA VAL A 69 6.63 -20.92 -14.29
C VAL A 69 6.56 -22.45 -14.33
N ALA A 70 5.97 -23.06 -13.28
CA ALA A 70 5.82 -24.51 -13.20
C ALA A 70 4.64 -25.05 -14.05
N ASP A 71 3.71 -24.16 -14.45
CA ASP A 71 2.57 -24.55 -15.29
C ASP A 71 3.01 -24.81 -16.73
N SER A 72 2.62 -25.96 -17.25
CA SER A 72 2.95 -26.39 -18.61
C SER A 72 1.96 -25.94 -19.68
N TYR A 73 0.83 -25.33 -19.28
CA TYR A 73 -0.23 -24.94 -20.22
C TYR A 73 0.10 -23.64 -20.94
N VAL A 74 0.52 -22.59 -20.20
CA VAL A 74 0.85 -21.28 -20.79
C VAL A 74 2.36 -21.12 -21.01
N GLN A 75 3.19 -21.98 -20.42
CA GLN A 75 4.65 -22.02 -20.55
C GLN A 75 5.33 -20.64 -20.28
N PHE A 76 4.99 -20.01 -19.16
CA PHE A 76 5.67 -18.80 -18.73
C PHE A 76 7.15 -19.10 -18.43
N ASN A 77 8.04 -18.32 -19.02
CA ASN A 77 9.47 -18.34 -18.73
C ASN A 77 9.87 -17.10 -17.87
N LEU A 78 11.13 -17.06 -17.43
CA LEU A 78 11.61 -15.94 -16.62
C LEU A 78 11.52 -14.60 -17.34
N SER A 79 11.70 -14.57 -18.67
CA SER A 79 11.55 -13.32 -19.43
C SER A 79 10.10 -12.84 -19.43
N SER A 80 9.12 -13.73 -19.53
CA SER A 80 7.69 -13.39 -19.49
C SER A 80 7.25 -12.73 -18.17
N ILE A 81 7.88 -13.09 -17.05
CA ILE A 81 7.55 -12.56 -15.72
C ILE A 81 8.44 -11.39 -15.28
N LEU A 82 9.59 -11.17 -15.95
CA LEU A 82 10.52 -10.11 -15.58
C LEU A 82 10.60 -8.98 -16.62
N ILE A 83 10.27 -9.23 -17.89
CA ILE A 83 10.41 -8.23 -18.94
C ILE A 83 9.01 -7.83 -19.43
N PRO A 84 8.66 -6.52 -19.37
CA PRO A 84 7.41 -6.04 -19.93
C PRO A 84 7.28 -6.43 -21.42
N PHE A 85 6.09 -6.84 -21.83
CA PHE A 85 5.73 -7.26 -23.19
C PHE A 85 6.40 -8.56 -23.69
N ALA A 86 7.22 -9.23 -22.89
CA ALA A 86 7.90 -10.48 -23.30
C ALA A 86 6.98 -11.72 -23.24
N SER A 87 5.80 -11.62 -22.66
CA SER A 87 4.84 -12.73 -22.63
C SER A 87 4.12 -12.87 -23.96
N GLU A 88 4.07 -14.08 -24.49
CA GLU A 88 3.26 -14.42 -25.67
C GLU A 88 1.76 -14.46 -25.34
N TRP A 89 1.43 -14.77 -24.07
CA TRP A 89 0.05 -14.81 -23.60
C TRP A 89 -0.35 -13.45 -23.01
N ARG A 90 -1.35 -12.80 -23.63
CA ARG A 90 -1.90 -11.50 -23.17
C ARG A 90 -0.82 -10.47 -22.77
N PRO A 91 0.10 -10.09 -23.67
CA PRO A 91 1.31 -9.34 -23.32
C PRO A 91 1.04 -8.05 -22.54
N VAL A 92 0.02 -7.30 -22.91
CA VAL A 92 -0.35 -6.05 -22.20
C VAL A 92 -0.83 -6.34 -20.78
N ALA A 93 -1.69 -7.34 -20.61
CA ALA A 93 -2.23 -7.69 -19.31
C ALA A 93 -1.13 -8.21 -18.35
N VAL A 94 -0.20 -9.02 -18.87
CA VAL A 94 0.97 -9.51 -18.10
C VAL A 94 1.91 -8.36 -17.75
N THR A 95 2.13 -7.42 -18.66
CA THR A 95 2.98 -6.23 -18.42
C THR A 95 2.51 -5.43 -17.20
N TRP A 96 1.21 -5.26 -16.99
CA TRP A 96 0.71 -4.60 -15.77
C TRP A 96 1.13 -5.34 -14.50
N GLY A 97 1.14 -6.68 -14.54
CA GLY A 97 1.64 -7.51 -13.44
C GLY A 97 3.15 -7.35 -13.21
N VAL A 98 3.94 -7.30 -14.27
CA VAL A 98 5.40 -7.09 -14.20
C VAL A 98 5.73 -5.73 -13.59
N VAL A 99 5.06 -4.67 -14.03
CA VAL A 99 5.25 -3.32 -13.46
C VAL A 99 4.82 -3.28 -12.00
N ALA A 100 3.69 -3.92 -11.66
CA ALA A 100 3.23 -4.07 -10.29
C ALA A 100 4.27 -4.81 -9.41
N LEU A 101 4.87 -5.87 -9.93
CA LEU A 101 5.94 -6.60 -9.24
C LEU A 101 7.13 -5.69 -8.93
N TYR A 102 7.58 -4.87 -9.86
CA TYR A 102 8.69 -3.93 -9.64
C TYR A 102 8.36 -2.89 -8.57
N LEU A 103 7.15 -2.31 -8.60
CA LEU A 103 6.72 -1.38 -7.56
C LEU A 103 6.66 -2.07 -6.19
N MET A 104 6.10 -3.27 -6.13
CA MET A 104 6.05 -4.04 -4.88
C MET A 104 7.44 -4.31 -4.33
N VAL A 105 8.38 -4.77 -5.16
CA VAL A 105 9.77 -5.03 -4.74
C VAL A 105 10.43 -3.73 -4.24
N ALA A 106 10.27 -2.61 -4.94
CA ALA A 106 10.81 -1.32 -4.53
C ALA A 106 10.27 -0.88 -3.16
N ILE A 107 8.95 -0.99 -2.93
CA ILE A 107 8.30 -0.64 -1.67
C ILE A 107 8.80 -1.55 -0.54
N GLN A 108 8.89 -2.85 -0.77
CA GLN A 108 9.30 -3.82 0.25
C GLN A 108 10.79 -3.66 0.60
N LEU A 109 11.68 -3.54 -0.38
CA LEU A 109 13.11 -3.35 -0.14
C LEU A 109 13.38 -2.06 0.64
N THR A 110 12.75 -0.95 0.23
CA THR A 110 12.94 0.34 0.91
C THR A 110 12.30 0.39 2.30
N SER A 111 11.33 -0.49 2.58
CA SER A 111 10.70 -0.63 3.90
C SER A 111 11.45 -1.58 4.82
N TRP A 112 12.42 -2.36 4.31
CA TRP A 112 13.27 -3.21 5.13
C TRP A 112 14.15 -2.38 6.06
N ARG A 113 14.23 -2.74 7.34
CA ARG A 113 14.88 -1.96 8.41
C ARG A 113 16.29 -1.45 8.03
N ARG A 114 17.11 -2.29 7.40
CA ARG A 114 18.49 -1.93 6.99
C ARG A 114 18.51 -0.85 5.90
N ILE A 115 17.62 -0.91 4.92
CA ILE A 115 17.55 0.05 3.82
C ILE A 115 16.82 1.30 4.30
N ARG A 116 15.71 1.12 5.03
CA ARG A 116 14.91 2.21 5.60
C ARG A 116 15.74 3.16 6.47
N SER A 117 16.71 2.64 7.24
CA SER A 117 17.59 3.45 8.10
C SER A 117 18.56 4.33 7.33
N ARG A 118 18.82 4.02 6.04
CA ARG A 118 19.71 4.79 5.16
C ARG A 118 18.97 5.83 4.30
N LEU A 119 17.63 5.77 4.28
CA LEU A 119 16.80 6.66 3.47
C LEU A 119 16.27 7.83 4.31
N SER A 120 16.20 9.02 3.69
CA SER A 120 15.48 10.14 4.27
C SER A 120 14.00 9.77 4.45
N ARG A 121 13.33 10.41 5.43
CA ARG A 121 11.90 10.21 5.65
C ARG A 121 11.08 10.56 4.41
N THR A 122 11.47 11.63 3.73
CA THR A 122 10.79 12.13 2.51
C THR A 122 10.93 11.13 1.37
N THR A 123 12.16 10.67 1.10
CA THR A 123 12.43 9.68 0.04
C THR A 123 11.67 8.38 0.27
N TRP A 124 11.75 7.85 1.49
CA TRP A 124 11.01 6.63 1.82
C TRP A 124 9.50 6.81 1.65
N HIS A 125 8.96 7.94 2.13
CA HIS A 125 7.52 8.21 2.04
C HIS A 125 7.07 8.32 0.58
N ALA A 126 7.87 8.98 -0.29
CA ALA A 126 7.58 9.07 -1.72
C ALA A 126 7.51 7.69 -2.39
N ILE A 127 8.50 6.82 -2.11
CA ILE A 127 8.49 5.44 -2.62
C ILE A 127 7.33 4.64 -2.05
N HIS A 128 7.03 4.79 -0.76
CA HIS A 128 5.92 4.07 -0.12
C HIS A 128 4.55 4.48 -0.67
N LEU A 129 4.41 5.72 -1.12
CA LEU A 129 3.18 6.18 -1.80
C LEU A 129 2.95 5.50 -3.16
N LEU A 130 3.97 4.87 -3.75
CA LEU A 130 3.77 4.03 -4.95
C LEU A 130 2.86 2.82 -4.69
N SER A 131 2.50 2.56 -3.43
CA SER A 131 1.44 1.60 -3.09
C SER A 131 0.07 1.96 -3.69
N PHE A 132 -0.21 3.24 -3.97
CA PHE A 132 -1.43 3.64 -4.65
C PHE A 132 -1.48 3.18 -6.11
N PRO A 133 -0.52 3.54 -6.98
CA PRO A 133 -0.51 3.00 -8.34
C PRO A 133 -0.31 1.49 -8.38
N LEU A 134 0.43 0.88 -7.44
CA LEU A 134 0.57 -0.57 -7.34
C LEU A 134 -0.78 -1.28 -7.31
N LEU A 135 -1.71 -0.83 -6.46
CA LEU A 135 -3.02 -1.47 -6.35
C LEU A 135 -3.87 -1.32 -7.62
N TRP A 136 -3.78 -0.17 -8.30
CA TRP A 136 -4.44 0.01 -9.59
C TRP A 136 -3.90 -0.94 -10.66
N LEU A 137 -2.58 -1.10 -10.72
CA LEU A 137 -1.93 -2.02 -11.64
C LEU A 137 -2.36 -3.49 -11.37
N ILE A 138 -2.48 -3.87 -10.10
CA ILE A 138 -2.94 -5.20 -9.71
C ILE A 138 -4.41 -5.40 -10.11
N ALA A 139 -5.28 -4.41 -9.91
CA ALA A 139 -6.68 -4.50 -10.31
C ALA A 139 -6.82 -4.65 -11.84
N VAL A 140 -6.07 -3.86 -12.61
CA VAL A 140 -6.04 -3.96 -14.08
C VAL A 140 -5.46 -5.32 -14.52
N HIS A 141 -4.36 -5.76 -13.90
CA HIS A 141 -3.76 -7.07 -14.18
C HIS A 141 -4.76 -8.21 -13.90
N ALA A 142 -5.39 -8.23 -12.73
CA ALA A 142 -6.35 -9.25 -12.37
C ALA A 142 -7.57 -9.25 -13.32
N GLY A 143 -8.08 -8.08 -13.68
CA GLY A 143 -9.21 -7.95 -14.61
C GLY A 143 -8.86 -8.36 -16.05
N ALA A 144 -7.65 -8.04 -16.53
CA ALA A 144 -7.25 -8.29 -17.91
C ALA A 144 -6.59 -9.66 -18.12
N ALA A 145 -5.80 -10.16 -17.16
CA ALA A 145 -5.14 -11.46 -17.21
C ALA A 145 -5.97 -12.58 -16.59
N GLY A 146 -6.94 -12.26 -15.73
CA GLY A 146 -7.79 -13.25 -15.08
C GLY A 146 -8.58 -14.08 -16.08
N THR A 147 -8.54 -15.40 -15.91
CA THR A 147 -9.34 -16.34 -16.73
C THR A 147 -10.76 -16.49 -16.20
N ASP A 148 -11.00 -15.99 -14.99
CA ASP A 148 -12.29 -16.08 -14.29
C ASP A 148 -13.23 -14.90 -14.55
N VAL A 149 -12.89 -14.01 -15.47
CA VAL A 149 -13.72 -12.82 -15.80
C VAL A 149 -15.12 -13.18 -16.31
N GLY A 150 -15.35 -14.41 -16.76
CA GLY A 150 -16.68 -14.95 -17.05
C GLY A 150 -17.49 -15.34 -15.80
N ASN A 151 -16.86 -15.45 -14.63
CA ASN A 151 -17.53 -15.82 -13.40
C ASN A 151 -18.01 -14.57 -12.65
N ARG A 152 -19.33 -14.48 -12.43
CA ARG A 152 -19.93 -13.33 -11.72
C ARG A 152 -19.37 -13.12 -10.31
N TRP A 153 -19.07 -14.19 -9.58
CA TRP A 153 -18.51 -14.08 -8.22
C TRP A 153 -17.10 -13.49 -8.22
N TYR A 154 -16.29 -13.85 -9.24
CA TYR A 154 -14.99 -13.25 -9.45
C TYR A 154 -15.11 -11.74 -9.72
N LEU A 155 -16.01 -11.34 -10.63
CA LEU A 155 -16.25 -9.93 -10.95
C LEU A 155 -16.76 -9.15 -9.73
N ILE A 156 -17.72 -9.71 -8.99
CA ILE A 156 -18.22 -9.08 -7.75
C ILE A 156 -17.08 -8.86 -6.76
N SER A 157 -16.22 -9.87 -6.55
CA SER A 157 -15.06 -9.77 -5.65
C SER A 157 -14.07 -8.72 -6.12
N LEU A 158 -13.76 -8.68 -7.41
CA LEU A 158 -12.87 -7.68 -8.01
C LEU A 158 -13.42 -6.27 -7.84
N PHE A 159 -14.69 -6.04 -8.17
CA PHE A 159 -15.33 -4.73 -8.00
C PHE A 159 -15.45 -4.33 -6.53
N ALA A 160 -15.70 -5.28 -5.62
CA ALA A 160 -15.71 -5.02 -4.19
C ALA A 160 -14.34 -4.57 -3.69
N LEU A 161 -13.25 -5.24 -4.09
CA LEU A 161 -11.88 -4.85 -3.74
C LEU A 161 -11.52 -3.47 -4.29
N VAL A 162 -11.86 -3.18 -5.56
CA VAL A 162 -11.67 -1.86 -6.16
C VAL A 162 -12.51 -0.80 -5.44
N GLY A 163 -13.75 -1.11 -5.11
CA GLY A 163 -14.64 -0.22 -4.36
C GLY A 163 -14.09 0.15 -2.99
N VAL A 164 -13.59 -0.83 -2.23
CA VAL A 164 -12.91 -0.59 -0.93
C VAL A 164 -11.69 0.31 -1.13
N MET A 165 -10.88 0.05 -2.16
CA MET A 165 -9.69 0.85 -2.46
C MET A 165 -10.06 2.31 -2.78
N VAL A 166 -11.04 2.53 -3.68
CA VAL A 166 -11.53 3.87 -4.04
C VAL A 166 -12.08 4.58 -2.81
N PHE A 167 -12.92 3.92 -2.02
CA PHE A 167 -13.49 4.47 -0.81
C PHE A 167 -12.41 4.94 0.18
N VAL A 168 -11.40 4.11 0.42
CA VAL A 168 -10.33 4.43 1.38
C VAL A 168 -9.44 5.57 0.86
N VAL A 169 -9.19 5.64 -0.45
CA VAL A 169 -8.46 6.76 -1.08
C VAL A 169 -9.26 8.06 -0.95
N LEU A 170 -10.54 8.06 -1.30
CA LEU A 170 -11.41 9.23 -1.14
C LEU A 170 -11.49 9.67 0.32
N TYR A 171 -11.70 8.74 1.24
CA TYR A 171 -11.66 9.03 2.67
C TYR A 171 -10.33 9.70 3.08
N ARG A 172 -9.19 9.20 2.59
CA ARG A 172 -7.86 9.77 2.87
C ARG A 172 -7.74 11.22 2.39
N ILE A 173 -8.24 11.51 1.17
CA ILE A 173 -8.23 12.85 0.59
C ILE A 173 -9.10 13.79 1.41
N LEU A 174 -10.36 13.41 1.68
CA LEU A 174 -11.32 14.22 2.43
C LEU A 174 -10.86 14.49 3.88
N ALA A 175 -10.31 13.47 4.56
CA ALA A 175 -9.74 13.63 5.89
C ALA A 175 -8.48 14.53 5.91
N GLY A 176 -7.78 14.65 4.79
CA GLY A 176 -6.63 15.55 4.62
C GLY A 176 -7.04 17.00 4.45
N THR A 177 -8.07 17.29 3.66
CA THR A 177 -8.57 18.64 3.39
C THR A 177 -9.18 19.30 4.62
N GLY A 178 -9.89 18.57 5.47
CA GLY A 178 -10.46 19.08 6.71
C GLY A 178 -9.44 19.57 7.74
N ARG A 179 -8.15 19.24 7.57
CA ARG A 179 -7.07 19.71 8.45
C ARG A 179 -6.56 21.12 8.13
N GLN A 180 -6.67 21.56 6.87
CA GLN A 180 -6.22 22.88 6.44
C GLN A 180 -7.20 23.99 6.85
N ALA A 181 -8.44 23.64 7.12
CA ALA A 181 -9.50 24.58 7.51
C ALA A 181 -9.50 24.95 8.99
N ARG A 182 -8.62 24.39 9.83
CA ARG A 182 -8.57 24.75 11.25
C ARG A 182 -7.73 26.02 11.43
N PRO A 183 -8.34 27.13 11.89
CA PRO A 183 -7.61 28.36 12.16
C PRO A 183 -6.47 28.09 13.15
N LYS A 184 -5.31 28.71 12.91
CA LYS A 184 -4.24 28.72 13.92
C LYS A 184 -4.80 29.28 15.22
N PRO A 185 -4.52 28.66 16.38
CA PRO A 185 -4.90 29.25 17.66
C PRO A 185 -4.33 30.68 17.70
N GLN A 186 -5.19 31.67 17.86
CA GLN A 186 -4.73 33.03 18.16
C GLN A 186 -3.93 32.99 19.46
N PRO A 187 -2.78 33.68 19.55
CA PRO A 187 -2.05 33.82 20.79
C PRO A 187 -3.00 34.40 21.83
N SER A 188 -3.13 33.72 22.96
CA SER A 188 -4.03 34.15 24.03
C SER A 188 -3.56 35.52 24.50
N ASN A 189 -4.49 36.46 24.69
CA ASN A 189 -4.22 37.81 25.22
C ASN A 189 -3.54 37.83 26.61
N HIS A 190 -3.38 36.65 27.24
CA HIS A 190 -2.63 36.51 28.49
C HIS A 190 -1.11 36.68 28.30
N ALA A 191 -0.56 36.32 27.13
CA ALA A 191 0.87 36.52 26.84
C ALA A 191 1.22 37.98 26.60
N ALA A 192 0.27 38.79 26.09
CA ALA A 192 0.48 40.22 25.87
C ALA A 192 0.42 41.03 27.20
N LYS A 193 -0.33 40.54 28.19
CA LYS A 193 -0.40 41.20 29.51
C LYS A 193 0.82 40.92 30.41
N SER A 194 1.50 39.81 30.26
CA SER A 194 2.70 39.49 31.03
C SER A 194 3.96 40.22 30.53
N ALA A 195 4.00 40.64 29.27
CA ALA A 195 5.11 41.38 28.69
C ALA A 195 5.08 42.90 29.03
N GLY A 196 3.94 43.40 29.51
CA GLY A 196 3.75 44.84 29.85
C GLY A 196 3.95 45.19 31.31
N TYR A 197 4.28 44.22 32.20
CA TYR A 197 4.54 44.48 33.61
C TYR A 197 6.05 44.60 33.88
N GLU A 198 6.70 45.62 33.31
CA GLU A 198 8.00 46.06 33.81
C GLU A 198 7.81 46.75 35.19
N ARG A 199 8.35 46.12 36.22
CA ARG A 199 8.42 46.72 37.55
C ARG A 199 9.25 48.00 37.45
N PRO A 200 8.77 49.14 38.02
CA PRO A 200 9.60 50.32 38.19
C PRO A 200 10.77 49.98 39.11
N VAL A 201 11.97 50.22 38.62
CA VAL A 201 13.20 50.16 39.42
C VAL A 201 13.10 51.27 40.47
N ALA A 202 12.91 50.87 41.72
CA ALA A 202 12.98 51.80 42.86
C ALA A 202 14.44 52.35 42.97
N SER A 203 14.66 53.57 42.55
CA SER A 203 15.87 54.34 42.87
C SER A 203 15.83 54.67 44.33
N GLY A 204 16.47 53.91 45.19
CA GLY A 204 16.73 54.24 46.59
C GLY A 204 18.09 54.93 46.69
N ARG A 205 18.06 56.27 46.89
CA ARG A 205 19.20 57.02 47.35
C ARG A 205 19.41 56.73 48.84
N ARG A 206 20.57 56.52 49.26
CA ARG A 206 21.44 57.00 50.36
C ARG A 206 22.37 55.91 50.81
#